data_735de4bd47b6455e603b10f73bbd4f9a
#
_entry.id   735de4bd47b6455e603b10f73bbd4f9a
#
_cell.length_a   1.000
_cell.length_b   1.000
_cell.length_c   1.000
_cell.angle_alpha   90.00
_cell.angle_beta   90.00
_cell.angle_gamma   90.00
#
_symmetry.space_group_name_H-M   'P 1'
#
loop_
_entity.id
_entity.type
_entity.pdbx_description
1 polymer ?
#
loop_
_entity_poly.entity_id
_entity_poly.type
_entity_poly.pdbx_seq_one_letter_code
_entity_poly.pdbx_strand_id
1 'polypeptide(L)' 'MYIPNMSGKDFVKKLMKDGWTLDRISGSHHIVRKNGVALSVPVHRNEDLDKGIYNELLKKAGYK' A
#
# COMPACT_ATOMS: atom_id res chain seq x y z
N MET A 1 -10.74 10.27 1.75
CA MET A 1 -10.77 10.90 0.40
C MET A 1 -9.90 10.10 -0.56
N TYR A 2 -10.41 9.84 -1.75
CA TYR A 2 -9.62 9.19 -2.78
C TYR A 2 -8.64 10.20 -3.38
N ILE A 3 -7.37 9.84 -3.41
CA ILE A 3 -6.34 10.69 -4.00
C ILE A 3 -5.95 10.05 -5.34
N PRO A 4 -6.36 10.63 -6.47
CA PRO A 4 -5.97 10.09 -7.76
C PRO A 4 -4.46 10.21 -7.95
N ASN A 5 -3.91 9.37 -8.78
CA ASN A 5 -2.48 9.39 -9.14
C ASN A 5 -1.54 9.04 -8.00
N MET A 6 -1.99 8.24 -7.04
CA MET A 6 -1.08 7.71 -6.04
C MET A 6 -0.49 6.39 -6.55
N SER A 7 0.83 6.33 -6.67
CA SER A 7 1.50 5.11 -7.07
C SER A 7 1.60 4.13 -5.90
N GLY A 8 1.85 2.85 -6.22
CA GLY A 8 2.07 1.86 -5.19
C GLY A 8 3.25 2.22 -4.29
N LYS A 9 4.30 2.77 -4.89
CA LYS A 9 5.48 3.21 -4.15
C LYS A 9 5.14 4.30 -3.14
N ASP A 10 4.35 5.29 -3.57
CA ASP A 10 3.93 6.37 -2.68
C ASP A 10 3.01 5.87 -1.57
N PHE A 11 2.15 4.91 -1.90
CA PHE A 11 1.28 4.32 -0.90
C PHE A 11 2.06 3.57 0.17
N VAL A 12 3.10 2.82 -0.23
CA VAL A 12 3.98 2.14 0.71
C VAL A 12 4.67 3.15 1.63
N LYS A 13 5.15 4.26 1.07
CA LYS A 13 5.78 5.32 1.87
C LYS A 13 4.80 5.87 2.90
N LYS A 14 3.56 6.10 2.48
CA LYS A 14 2.53 6.59 3.39
C LYS A 14 2.27 5.61 4.52
N LEU A 15 2.17 4.32 4.19
CA LEU A 15 1.96 3.29 5.20
C LEU A 15 3.12 3.25 6.20
N MET A 16 4.35 3.28 5.70
CA MET A 16 5.52 3.25 6.58
C MET A 16 5.56 4.47 7.49
N LYS A 17 5.15 5.62 7.00
CA LYS A 17 5.07 6.83 7.80
C LYS A 17 4.02 6.69 8.91
N ASP A 18 2.98 5.90 8.66
CA ASP A 18 1.90 5.66 9.60
C ASP A 18 2.16 4.45 10.51
N GLY A 19 3.37 3.93 10.51
CA GLY A 19 3.74 2.89 11.44
C GLY A 19 3.82 1.48 10.87
N TRP A 20 3.56 1.32 9.56
CA TRP A 20 3.73 0.02 8.92
C TRP A 20 5.20 -0.26 8.66
N THR A 21 5.59 -1.51 8.72
CA THR A 21 6.97 -1.94 8.49
C THR A 21 7.03 -2.74 7.21
N LEU A 22 7.99 -2.43 6.35
CA LEU A 22 8.22 -3.22 5.15
C LEU A 22 8.83 -4.55 5.57
N ASP A 23 8.10 -5.63 5.32
CA ASP A 23 8.54 -6.97 5.67
C ASP A 23 9.45 -7.55 4.59
N ARG A 24 8.99 -7.51 3.35
CA ARG A 24 9.77 -8.03 2.24
C ARG A 24 9.18 -7.55 0.91
N ILE A 25 9.96 -7.71 -0.14
CA ILE A 25 9.52 -7.43 -1.50
C ILE A 25 9.47 -8.76 -2.23
N SER A 26 8.31 -9.12 -2.77
CA SER A 26 8.12 -10.33 -3.53
C SER A 26 7.69 -9.94 -4.94
N GLY A 27 8.61 -10.04 -5.90
CA GLY A 27 8.34 -9.58 -7.26
C GLY A 27 7.96 -8.10 -7.26
N SER A 28 6.77 -7.81 -7.80
CA SER A 28 6.25 -6.45 -7.85
C SER A 28 5.45 -6.07 -6.62
N HIS A 29 5.43 -6.92 -5.60
CA HIS A 29 4.61 -6.68 -4.41
C HIS A 29 5.47 -6.35 -3.21
N HIS A 30 5.15 -5.25 -2.56
CA HIS A 30 5.78 -4.86 -1.30
C HIS A 30 4.87 -5.30 -0.16
N ILE A 31 5.38 -6.17 0.72
CA ILE A 31 4.60 -6.68 1.83
C ILE A 31 4.91 -5.85 3.07
N VAL A 32 3.90 -5.20 3.61
CA VAL A 32 4.05 -4.39 4.82
C VAL A 32 3.21 -4.97 5.95
N ARG A 33 3.65 -4.79 7.19
CA ARG A 33 2.98 -5.35 8.37
C ARG A 33 2.78 -4.30 9.44
N LYS A 34 1.66 -4.44 10.15
CA LYS A 34 1.37 -3.64 11.33
C LYS A 34 0.36 -4.39 12.20
N ASN A 35 0.68 -4.56 13.49
CA ASN A 35 -0.23 -5.18 14.46
C ASN A 35 -0.79 -6.53 14.01
N GLY A 36 0.05 -7.36 13.40
CA GLY A 36 -0.37 -8.68 12.96
C GLY A 36 -1.09 -8.71 11.62
N VAL A 37 -1.28 -7.56 11.00
CA VAL A 37 -1.91 -7.46 9.67
C VAL A 37 -0.84 -7.30 8.61
N ALA A 38 -0.95 -8.08 7.54
CA ALA A 38 -0.03 -7.98 6.40
C ALA A 38 -0.79 -7.47 5.19
N LEU A 39 -0.20 -6.52 4.47
CA LEU A 39 -0.75 -6.00 3.24
C LEU A 39 0.24 -6.21 2.10
N SER A 40 -0.28 -6.60 0.95
CA SER A 40 0.52 -6.74 -0.26
C SER A 40 0.16 -5.58 -1.18
N VAL A 41 1.11 -4.68 -1.40
CA VAL A 41 0.89 -3.49 -2.22
C VAL A 41 1.60 -3.68 -3.56
N PRO A 42 0.87 -3.68 -4.68
CA PRO A 42 1.51 -3.80 -5.98
C PRO A 42 2.28 -2.53 -6.31
N VAL A 43 3.54 -2.69 -6.67
CA VAL A 43 4.40 -1.57 -7.05
C VAL A 43 4.96 -1.84 -8.43
N HIS A 44 4.43 -1.16 -9.43
CA HIS A 44 4.85 -1.28 -10.81
C HIS A 44 5.45 0.03 -11.26
N ARG A 45 6.76 0.19 -11.07
CA ARG A 45 7.48 1.42 -11.43
C ARG A 45 6.79 2.62 -10.77
N ASN A 46 6.42 3.62 -11.56
CA ASN A 46 5.74 4.82 -11.08
C ASN A 46 4.26 4.83 -11.44
N GLU A 47 3.70 3.65 -11.75
CA GLU A 47 2.29 3.57 -12.13
C GLU A 47 1.39 3.77 -10.93
N ASP A 48 0.28 4.45 -11.16
CA ASP A 48 -0.69 4.70 -10.11
C ASP A 48 -1.46 3.43 -9.77
N LEU A 49 -1.87 3.31 -8.52
CA LEU A 49 -2.71 2.20 -8.10
C LEU A 49 -4.08 2.30 -8.74
N ASP A 50 -4.60 1.16 -9.15
CA ASP A 50 -5.97 1.07 -9.61
C ASP A 50 -6.91 1.49 -8.48
N LYS A 51 -7.98 2.19 -8.82
CA LYS A 51 -8.92 2.72 -7.84
C LYS A 51 -9.51 1.62 -6.95
N GLY A 52 -9.87 0.48 -7.53
CA GLY A 52 -10.41 -0.63 -6.75
C GLY A 52 -9.41 -1.18 -5.76
N ILE A 53 -8.17 -1.37 -6.21
CA ILE A 53 -7.08 -1.86 -5.35
C ILE A 53 -6.78 -0.84 -4.26
N TYR A 54 -6.72 0.43 -4.60
CA TYR A 54 -6.46 1.50 -3.64
C TYR A 54 -7.51 1.51 -2.54
N ASN A 55 -8.78 1.46 -2.91
CA ASN A 55 -9.87 1.47 -1.94
C ASN A 55 -9.84 0.24 -1.03
N GLU A 56 -9.53 -0.92 -1.59
CA GLU A 56 -9.45 -2.14 -0.79
C GLU A 56 -8.29 -2.07 0.20
N LEU A 57 -7.14 -1.56 -0.23
CA LEU A 57 -6.00 -1.39 0.65
C LEU A 57 -6.30 -0.40 1.77
N LEU A 58 -7.04 0.67 1.47
CA LEU A 58 -7.45 1.62 2.51
C LEU A 58 -8.30 0.94 3.58
N LYS A 59 -9.23 0.09 3.16
CA LYS A 59 -10.06 -0.66 4.12
C LYS A 59 -9.21 -1.57 4.98
N LYS A 60 -8.34 -2.34 4.36
CA LYS A 60 -7.50 -3.31 5.07
C LYS A 60 -6.52 -2.62 6.01
N ALA A 61 -6.06 -1.44 5.65
CA ALA A 61 -5.13 -0.68 6.48
C ALA A 61 -5.83 0.10 7.59
N GLY A 62 -7.14 0.15 7.60
CA GLY A 62 -7.89 0.84 8.62
C GLY A 62 -8.15 2.31 8.35
N TYR A 63 -7.94 2.78 7.12
CA TYR A 63 -8.22 4.18 6.76
C TYR A 63 -9.68 4.41 6.37
N LYS A 64 -10.44 3.35 6.20
CA LYS A 64 -11.87 3.44 5.89
C LYS A 64 -12.69 2.62 6.83
#